data_996ef68e9e3141412ce35e53782bbca3
#
_entry.id   996ef68e9e3141412ce35e53782bbca3
#
_cell.length_a   1.000
_cell.length_b   1.000
_cell.length_c   1.000
_cell.angle_alpha   90.00
_cell.angle_beta   90.00
_cell.angle_gamma   90.00
#
_symmetry.space_group_name_H-M   'P 1'
#
loop_
_entity.id
_entity.type
_entity.pdbx_description
1 polymer ?
#
loop_
_entity_poly.entity_id
_entity_poly.type
_entity_poly.pdbx_seq_one_letter_code
_entity_poly.pdbx_strand_id
1 'polypeptide(L)'
;MKFEYDVIVIGAGHAGCEAACAAANLGSETLLITMDMNKIAQMSCNPAVGGIAKGQIVREIDALGGQMGIVTDEASIQFRMLNRSKGPAMWSPRAQADRIKFIEAWRSKIENTDRLYMWQDSATGLVVENGKVGGVKTALGVTFKAKAVVLTAGTFLNGLMHIGRVQLHGGRISEPASYGLTEQLKDLGFATDRMKTGTPVRIDGRTIKFEKAIRQDGENDFHKFSYLPDVKRTLRQRPCWIIYTSPEVHDALREGLPDSPLYNGTIKSIGPRYCPSIETKIMTFADKDAHQLFLEPEGETTQEYYLNGFSSSLPLDVQIKAMCRIPALSEAQIYRPGYAIEYDFFDPTQLRHTLETKLVEGLFFAGQVNGTTGYEEAAGQGLVAGINAHRKVAGESPFVLGRDEAYIGVLIDDLVTKGVDEPYRMFTSRAEYRILLRQDDADMRLTPRGYEIGLASKERYELMLSKREQRDSLIAFANKFTVKASLINGWLESKELSPLKQSVKLRDLILRPQLSIMMLAGQIPQLQKHIDGIEELRREEIVEAAEILIKYEGYIEREKLIAEKIERLENVKLRGKIKYMEVQAISTEARQKLTKIDPETVAQASRIPGISPSDINILLLLLGR
;
A
#
# COMPACT_ATOMS: atom_id res chain seq x y z
N MET A 1 26.73 24.55 -3.08
CA MET A 1 26.11 23.33 -2.55
C MET A 1 25.58 23.64 -1.16
N LYS A 2 24.35 23.21 -0.84
CA LYS A 2 23.79 23.34 0.51
C LYS A 2 24.24 22.17 1.39
N PHE A 3 24.44 22.43 2.68
CA PHE A 3 24.74 21.42 3.69
C PHE A 3 23.73 21.42 4.84
N GLU A 4 22.76 22.30 4.80
CA GLU A 4 21.70 22.44 5.78
C GLU A 4 20.34 22.41 5.07
N TYR A 5 19.45 21.57 5.59
CA TYR A 5 18.09 21.34 5.06
C TYR A 5 17.08 21.34 6.21
N ASP A 6 15.82 21.49 5.89
CA ASP A 6 14.74 21.32 6.86
C ASP A 6 14.51 19.82 7.14
N VAL A 7 14.42 19.03 6.07
CA VAL A 7 14.17 17.60 6.12
C VAL A 7 15.21 16.85 5.29
N ILE A 8 15.75 15.76 5.82
CA ILE A 8 16.54 14.79 5.06
C ILE A 8 15.79 13.46 5.01
N VAL A 9 15.66 12.88 3.83
CA VAL A 9 15.09 11.54 3.61
C VAL A 9 16.22 10.60 3.20
N ILE A 10 16.37 9.49 3.91
CA ILE A 10 17.37 8.45 3.65
C ILE A 10 16.72 7.29 2.91
N GLY A 11 17.12 7.05 1.66
CA GLY A 11 16.61 6.01 0.78
C GLY A 11 15.54 6.51 -0.19
N ALA A 12 15.74 6.27 -1.50
CA ALA A 12 14.82 6.65 -2.56
C ALA A 12 13.96 5.46 -3.04
N GLY A 13 13.48 4.61 -2.10
CA GLY A 13 12.42 3.65 -2.35
C GLY A 13 11.03 4.32 -2.38
N HIS A 14 9.96 3.54 -2.49
CA HIS A 14 8.59 4.07 -2.57
C HIS A 14 8.25 4.98 -1.37
N ALA A 15 8.67 4.62 -0.15
CA ALA A 15 8.49 5.45 1.04
C ALA A 15 9.28 6.75 0.96
N GLY A 16 10.54 6.68 0.54
CA GLY A 16 11.42 7.86 0.48
C GLY A 16 10.97 8.85 -0.59
N CYS A 17 10.53 8.37 -1.75
CA CYS A 17 10.02 9.23 -2.83
C CYS A 17 8.78 10.00 -2.38
N GLU A 18 7.79 9.32 -1.77
CA GLU A 18 6.59 10.00 -1.26
C GLU A 18 6.92 10.95 -0.12
N ALA A 19 7.80 10.56 0.82
CA ALA A 19 8.18 11.41 1.95
C ALA A 19 8.89 12.69 1.48
N ALA A 20 9.82 12.55 0.53
CA ALA A 20 10.59 13.68 0.01
C ALA A 20 9.71 14.65 -0.77
N CYS A 21 8.86 14.13 -1.67
CA CYS A 21 7.91 14.97 -2.43
C CYS A 21 6.90 15.65 -1.50
N ALA A 22 6.37 14.96 -0.49
CA ALA A 22 5.42 15.54 0.45
C ALA A 22 6.04 16.69 1.26
N ALA A 23 7.23 16.47 1.85
CA ALA A 23 7.91 17.51 2.63
C ALA A 23 8.27 18.73 1.79
N ALA A 24 8.77 18.52 0.56
CA ALA A 24 9.13 19.60 -0.35
C ALA A 24 7.91 20.38 -0.86
N ASN A 25 6.84 19.69 -1.28
CA ASN A 25 5.61 20.32 -1.75
C ASN A 25 4.91 21.15 -0.67
N LEU A 26 5.08 20.76 0.60
CA LEU A 26 4.60 21.54 1.75
C LEU A 26 5.49 22.75 2.07
N GLY A 27 6.68 22.86 1.46
CA GLY A 27 7.55 24.04 1.57
C GLY A 27 8.88 23.82 2.31
N SER A 28 9.20 22.61 2.76
CA SER A 28 10.50 22.29 3.38
C SER A 28 11.62 22.19 2.34
N GLU A 29 12.79 22.77 2.63
CA GLU A 29 14.03 22.48 1.91
C GLU A 29 14.43 21.03 2.22
N THR A 30 14.27 20.14 1.25
CA THR A 30 14.36 18.69 1.46
C THR A 30 15.51 18.08 0.68
N LEU A 31 16.33 17.24 1.33
CA LEU A 31 17.38 16.43 0.69
C LEU A 31 16.99 14.95 0.69
N LEU A 32 17.00 14.33 -0.48
CA LEU A 32 16.85 12.89 -0.66
C LEU A 32 18.22 12.26 -0.90
N ILE A 33 18.67 11.40 0.03
CA ILE A 33 19.94 10.67 -0.07
C ILE A 33 19.65 9.26 -0.56
N THR A 34 20.30 8.83 -1.64
CA THR A 34 20.17 7.49 -2.21
C THR A 34 21.51 6.94 -2.69
N MET A 35 21.72 5.64 -2.58
CA MET A 35 22.93 4.98 -3.05
C MET A 35 23.04 4.97 -4.59
N ASP A 36 21.91 4.96 -5.30
CA ASP A 36 21.89 4.95 -6.77
C ASP A 36 20.66 5.72 -7.30
N MET A 37 20.92 6.86 -7.93
CA MET A 37 19.89 7.72 -8.55
C MET A 37 19.22 7.07 -9.76
N ASN A 38 19.79 5.99 -10.35
CA ASN A 38 19.19 5.28 -11.48
C ASN A 38 18.19 4.19 -11.02
N LYS A 39 18.00 4.03 -9.70
CA LYS A 39 17.15 2.98 -9.11
C LYS A 39 16.09 3.54 -8.17
N ILE A 40 15.71 4.80 -8.39
CA ILE A 40 14.65 5.48 -7.62
C ILE A 40 13.35 4.69 -7.76
N ALA A 41 12.70 4.43 -6.62
CA ALA A 41 11.45 3.66 -6.52
C ALA A 41 11.46 2.32 -7.29
N GLN A 42 12.63 1.70 -7.47
CA GLN A 42 12.73 0.45 -8.23
C GLN A 42 11.87 -0.65 -7.61
N MET A 43 11.02 -1.26 -8.43
CA MET A 43 10.22 -2.43 -8.07
C MET A 43 11.12 -3.66 -7.97
N SER A 44 11.55 -4.01 -6.76
CA SER A 44 12.47 -5.14 -6.52
C SER A 44 11.79 -6.50 -6.52
N CYS A 45 10.47 -6.53 -6.31
CA CYS A 45 9.64 -7.73 -6.39
C CYS A 45 8.84 -7.71 -7.70
N ASN A 46 7.52 -7.95 -7.67
CA ASN A 46 6.67 -7.93 -8.86
C ASN A 46 6.56 -6.52 -9.48
N PRO A 47 6.46 -6.42 -10.82
CA PRO A 47 6.30 -5.14 -11.52
C PRO A 47 4.84 -4.67 -11.51
N ALA A 48 4.25 -4.57 -10.33
CA ALA A 48 2.84 -4.23 -10.18
C ALA A 48 2.58 -3.37 -8.96
N VAL A 49 1.60 -2.48 -9.06
CA VAL A 49 1.10 -1.61 -8.00
C VAL A 49 -0.37 -1.89 -7.77
N GLY A 50 -0.81 -1.85 -6.52
CA GLY A 50 -2.20 -2.08 -6.13
C GLY A 50 -2.51 -3.54 -5.84
N GLY A 51 -3.79 -3.90 -6.00
CA GLY A 51 -4.33 -5.18 -5.57
C GLY A 51 -5.13 -5.05 -4.28
N ILE A 52 -5.53 -6.18 -3.70
CA ILE A 52 -6.48 -6.24 -2.56
C ILE A 52 -5.99 -5.39 -1.39
N ALA A 53 -6.80 -4.41 -0.98
CA ALA A 53 -6.53 -3.34 -0.01
C ALA A 53 -5.42 -2.36 -0.40
N LYS A 54 -4.47 -2.76 -1.23
CA LYS A 54 -3.33 -1.96 -1.64
C LYS A 54 -3.71 -0.90 -2.67
N GLY A 55 -4.60 -1.25 -3.61
CA GLY A 55 -5.16 -0.30 -4.55
C GLY A 55 -5.89 0.85 -3.86
N GLN A 56 -6.57 0.56 -2.74
CA GLN A 56 -7.18 1.57 -1.89
C GLN A 56 -6.13 2.55 -1.33
N ILE A 57 -5.01 2.03 -0.80
CA ILE A 57 -3.91 2.87 -0.29
C ILE A 57 -3.37 3.80 -1.39
N VAL A 58 -3.18 3.32 -2.62
CA VAL A 58 -2.69 4.16 -3.73
C VAL A 58 -3.68 5.26 -4.07
N ARG A 59 -4.99 4.96 -4.08
CA ARG A 59 -6.04 5.96 -4.27
C ARG A 59 -6.06 7.00 -3.14
N GLU A 60 -5.79 6.60 -1.91
CA GLU A 60 -5.69 7.48 -0.74
C GLU A 60 -4.44 8.37 -0.82
N ILE A 61 -3.29 7.82 -1.23
CA ILE A 61 -2.08 8.59 -1.51
C ILE A 61 -2.35 9.68 -2.55
N ASP A 62 -2.99 9.31 -3.68
CA ASP A 62 -3.35 10.25 -4.74
C ASP A 62 -4.32 11.33 -4.24
N ALA A 63 -5.34 10.95 -3.50
CA ALA A 63 -6.34 11.87 -2.94
C ALA A 63 -5.72 12.93 -2.01
N LEU A 64 -4.68 12.58 -1.23
CA LEU A 64 -3.94 13.48 -0.37
C LEU A 64 -2.97 14.40 -1.12
N GLY A 65 -2.67 14.13 -2.40
CA GLY A 65 -1.71 14.89 -3.20
C GLY A 65 -0.36 14.19 -3.38
N GLY A 66 -0.23 12.90 -3.02
CA GLY A 66 0.94 12.06 -3.30
C GLY A 66 1.08 11.72 -4.78
N GLN A 67 2.18 11.05 -5.15
CA GLN A 67 2.61 10.89 -6.52
C GLN A 67 2.47 9.45 -7.06
N MET A 68 2.41 8.43 -6.20
CA MET A 68 2.45 7.02 -6.62
C MET A 68 1.33 6.65 -7.60
N GLY A 69 0.13 7.20 -7.40
CA GLY A 69 -1.00 6.96 -8.31
C GLY A 69 -0.73 7.48 -9.72
N ILE A 70 -0.23 8.71 -9.81
CA ILE A 70 0.13 9.38 -11.08
C ILE A 70 1.22 8.58 -11.81
N VAL A 71 2.33 8.32 -11.13
CA VAL A 71 3.47 7.59 -11.72
C VAL A 71 3.07 6.17 -12.15
N THR A 72 2.18 5.53 -11.40
CA THR A 72 1.67 4.20 -11.77
C THR A 72 0.85 4.25 -13.04
N ASP A 73 -0.05 5.22 -13.19
CA ASP A 73 -0.85 5.36 -14.41
C ASP A 73 0.02 5.67 -15.63
N GLU A 74 1.03 6.55 -15.49
CA GLU A 74 2.00 6.87 -16.55
C GLU A 74 2.81 5.65 -17.01
N ALA A 75 3.17 4.76 -16.08
CA ALA A 75 3.99 3.57 -16.35
C ALA A 75 3.17 2.27 -16.57
N SER A 76 1.84 2.33 -16.56
CA SER A 76 0.96 1.16 -16.59
C SER A 76 0.94 0.49 -17.97
N ILE A 77 1.24 -0.81 -18.01
CA ILE A 77 1.13 -1.68 -19.18
C ILE A 77 -0.03 -2.68 -19.09
N GLN A 78 -0.74 -2.74 -17.97
CA GLN A 78 -1.98 -3.49 -17.80
C GLN A 78 -2.73 -2.96 -16.57
N PHE A 79 -4.04 -2.87 -16.67
CA PHE A 79 -4.89 -2.50 -15.54
C PHE A 79 -6.03 -3.52 -15.34
N ARG A 80 -6.36 -3.79 -14.08
CA ARG A 80 -7.51 -4.63 -13.70
C ARG A 80 -8.14 -4.15 -12.40
N MET A 81 -9.46 -4.15 -12.33
CA MET A 81 -10.21 -3.98 -11.08
C MET A 81 -10.49 -5.34 -10.45
N LEU A 82 -9.76 -5.69 -9.40
CA LEU A 82 -9.93 -6.97 -8.70
C LEU A 82 -11.19 -6.95 -7.82
N ASN A 83 -11.76 -8.15 -7.59
CA ASN A 83 -12.91 -8.36 -6.72
C ASN A 83 -14.21 -7.64 -7.15
N ARG A 84 -14.42 -7.34 -8.42
CA ARG A 84 -15.68 -6.70 -8.91
C ARG A 84 -16.92 -7.45 -8.44
N SER A 85 -16.91 -8.79 -8.42
CA SER A 85 -18.04 -9.62 -7.98
C SER A 85 -18.35 -9.54 -6.49
N LYS A 86 -17.42 -8.99 -5.66
CA LYS A 86 -17.56 -8.90 -4.20
C LYS A 86 -18.12 -7.57 -3.70
N GLY A 87 -18.47 -6.67 -4.63
CA GLY A 87 -18.99 -5.34 -4.34
C GLY A 87 -17.93 -4.26 -4.06
N PRO A 88 -18.35 -2.97 -4.07
CA PRO A 88 -17.44 -1.81 -4.11
C PRO A 88 -16.52 -1.68 -2.90
N ALA A 89 -16.90 -2.18 -1.72
CA ALA A 89 -16.03 -2.22 -0.55
C ALA A 89 -14.76 -3.09 -0.75
N MET A 90 -14.80 -4.02 -1.72
CA MET A 90 -13.73 -4.96 -2.01
C MET A 90 -13.03 -4.67 -3.35
N TRP A 91 -13.54 -3.76 -4.15
CA TRP A 91 -12.94 -3.37 -5.42
C TRP A 91 -11.54 -2.83 -5.19
N SER A 92 -10.59 -3.39 -5.89
CA SER A 92 -9.18 -3.11 -5.65
C SER A 92 -8.45 -2.95 -6.98
N PRO A 93 -8.10 -1.73 -7.38
CA PRO A 93 -7.37 -1.49 -8.61
C PRO A 93 -5.96 -2.08 -8.52
N ARG A 94 -5.49 -2.66 -9.63
CA ARG A 94 -4.15 -3.20 -9.80
C ARG A 94 -3.64 -2.91 -11.20
N ALA A 95 -2.44 -2.35 -11.29
CA ALA A 95 -1.73 -2.14 -12.54
C ALA A 95 -0.43 -2.96 -12.58
N GLN A 96 -0.14 -3.58 -13.73
CA GLN A 96 1.22 -3.96 -14.08
C GLN A 96 1.91 -2.71 -14.64
N ALA A 97 3.16 -2.50 -14.26
CA ALA A 97 3.93 -1.34 -14.67
C ALA A 97 5.18 -1.75 -15.47
N ASP A 98 5.56 -0.92 -16.42
CA ASP A 98 6.90 -0.95 -16.99
C ASP A 98 7.86 -0.45 -15.92
N ARG A 99 8.74 -1.34 -15.44
CA ARG A 99 9.65 -1.05 -14.32
C ARG A 99 10.63 0.08 -14.64
N ILE A 100 11.11 0.19 -15.88
CA ILE A 100 12.03 1.24 -16.29
C ILE A 100 11.29 2.57 -16.39
N LYS A 101 10.12 2.58 -17.03
CA LYS A 101 9.27 3.78 -17.13
C LYS A 101 8.81 4.30 -15.77
N PHE A 102 8.56 3.39 -14.84
CA PHE A 102 8.21 3.74 -13.46
C PHE A 102 9.37 4.47 -12.74
N ILE A 103 10.62 3.98 -12.91
CA ILE A 103 11.82 4.65 -12.38
C ILE A 103 11.99 6.04 -13.04
N GLU A 104 11.87 6.12 -14.37
CA GLU A 104 11.99 7.38 -15.12
C GLU A 104 10.94 8.41 -14.67
N ALA A 105 9.69 7.97 -14.53
CA ALA A 105 8.58 8.84 -14.09
C ALA A 105 8.82 9.35 -12.66
N TRP A 106 9.21 8.49 -11.72
CA TRP A 106 9.56 8.92 -10.36
C TRP A 106 10.74 9.87 -10.33
N ARG A 107 11.80 9.58 -11.08
CA ARG A 107 12.96 10.46 -11.17
C ARG A 107 12.58 11.83 -11.70
N SER A 108 11.78 11.88 -12.77
CA SER A 108 11.24 13.12 -13.31
C SER A 108 10.43 13.91 -12.29
N LYS A 109 9.57 13.23 -11.51
CA LYS A 109 8.80 13.89 -10.44
C LYS A 109 9.71 14.53 -9.40
N ILE A 110 10.72 13.80 -8.92
CA ILE A 110 11.66 14.30 -7.90
C ILE A 110 12.46 15.47 -8.43
N GLU A 111 13.02 15.37 -9.65
CA GLU A 111 13.86 16.42 -10.27
C GLU A 111 13.07 17.70 -10.58
N ASN A 112 11.75 17.59 -10.81
CA ASN A 112 10.87 18.73 -11.08
C ASN A 112 10.04 19.18 -9.85
N THR A 113 10.33 18.66 -8.66
CA THR A 113 9.71 19.15 -7.42
C THR A 113 10.56 20.26 -6.82
N ASP A 114 9.97 21.44 -6.67
CA ASP A 114 10.64 22.58 -6.06
C ASP A 114 11.11 22.25 -4.63
N ARG A 115 12.27 22.80 -4.23
CA ARG A 115 12.88 22.60 -2.90
C ARG A 115 13.29 21.16 -2.60
N LEU A 116 13.26 20.24 -3.57
CA LEU A 116 13.72 18.86 -3.44
C LEU A 116 15.07 18.69 -4.11
N TYR A 117 16.06 18.28 -3.35
CA TYR A 117 17.43 18.06 -3.78
C TYR A 117 17.80 16.60 -3.62
N MET A 118 18.70 16.10 -4.46
CA MET A 118 19.19 14.72 -4.38
C MET A 118 20.69 14.70 -4.13
N TRP A 119 21.12 13.65 -3.37
CA TRP A 119 22.53 13.35 -3.17
C TRP A 119 22.75 11.84 -3.29
N GLN A 120 23.66 11.44 -4.19
CA GLN A 120 24.00 10.04 -4.36
C GLN A 120 25.14 9.65 -3.43
N ASP A 121 24.81 8.95 -2.36
CA ASP A 121 25.73 8.41 -1.37
C ASP A 121 25.02 7.42 -0.44
N SER A 122 25.77 6.68 0.36
CA SER A 122 25.24 5.82 1.42
C SER A 122 25.23 6.57 2.75
N ALA A 123 24.08 6.63 3.42
CA ALA A 123 24.02 7.12 4.79
C ALA A 123 24.61 6.07 5.75
N THR A 124 25.58 6.48 6.57
CA THR A 124 26.30 5.61 7.50
C THR A 124 26.03 5.93 8.96
N GLY A 125 25.41 7.07 9.27
CA GLY A 125 25.10 7.45 10.63
C GLY A 125 24.22 8.69 10.71
N LEU A 126 23.64 8.92 11.88
CA LEU A 126 22.87 10.09 12.25
C LEU A 126 23.69 11.01 13.16
N VAL A 127 23.46 12.31 13.05
CA VAL A 127 23.87 13.26 14.08
C VAL A 127 22.74 13.33 15.10
N VAL A 128 22.99 12.93 16.34
CA VAL A 128 21.99 12.98 17.41
C VAL A 128 22.61 13.67 18.62
N GLU A 129 21.99 14.73 19.11
CA GLU A 129 22.43 15.52 20.24
C GLU A 129 21.26 15.73 21.21
N ASN A 130 21.45 15.43 22.47
CA ASN A 130 20.44 15.59 23.54
C ASN A 130 19.08 14.92 23.19
N GLY A 131 19.10 13.73 22.56
CA GLY A 131 17.88 13.01 22.17
C GLY A 131 17.14 13.59 20.95
N LYS A 132 17.78 14.49 20.19
CA LYS A 132 17.22 15.12 18.99
C LYS A 132 18.11 14.87 17.78
N VAL A 133 17.52 14.57 16.62
CA VAL A 133 18.26 14.45 15.37
C VAL A 133 18.73 15.82 14.87
N GLY A 134 19.96 15.89 14.38
CA GLY A 134 20.57 17.12 13.86
C GLY A 134 21.13 16.96 12.44
N GLY A 135 21.10 15.74 11.86
CA GLY A 135 21.61 15.53 10.51
C GLY A 135 21.98 14.08 10.19
N VAL A 136 22.64 13.91 9.05
CA VAL A 136 23.03 12.61 8.49
C VAL A 136 24.51 12.65 8.07
N LYS A 137 25.25 11.58 8.40
CA LYS A 137 26.62 11.33 7.93
C LYS A 137 26.59 10.33 6.78
N THR A 138 27.43 10.56 5.78
CA THR A 138 27.50 9.71 4.59
C THR A 138 28.86 9.00 4.46
N ALA A 139 28.93 7.98 3.62
CA ALA A 139 30.13 7.19 3.37
C ALA A 139 31.28 8.00 2.74
N LEU A 140 30.97 9.03 1.96
CA LEU A 140 31.95 9.96 1.40
C LEU A 140 32.48 10.97 2.45
N GLY A 141 32.08 10.83 3.73
CA GLY A 141 32.54 11.72 4.81
C GLY A 141 31.80 13.06 4.90
N VAL A 142 30.72 13.23 4.13
CA VAL A 142 29.91 14.45 4.17
C VAL A 142 28.91 14.36 5.32
N THR A 143 28.74 15.46 6.05
CA THR A 143 27.68 15.61 7.05
C THR A 143 26.70 16.68 6.60
N PHE A 144 25.44 16.30 6.44
CA PHE A 144 24.34 17.20 6.18
C PHE A 144 23.55 17.45 7.45
N LYS A 145 23.28 18.71 7.76
CA LYS A 145 22.42 19.09 8.89
C LYS A 145 20.94 19.09 8.50
N ALA A 146 20.08 18.70 9.42
CA ALA A 146 18.63 18.77 9.25
C ALA A 146 17.91 18.91 10.58
N LYS A 147 16.71 19.50 10.52
CA LYS A 147 15.80 19.63 11.66
C LYS A 147 14.96 18.35 11.87
N ALA A 148 14.72 17.60 10.79
CA ALA A 148 14.06 16.31 10.82
C ALA A 148 14.71 15.33 9.82
N VAL A 149 14.68 14.03 10.13
CA VAL A 149 15.20 12.95 9.27
C VAL A 149 14.16 11.86 9.14
N VAL A 150 13.93 11.39 7.91
CA VAL A 150 13.05 10.24 7.60
C VAL A 150 13.89 9.08 7.11
N LEU A 151 13.92 7.96 7.84
CA LEU A 151 14.64 6.74 7.47
C LEU A 151 13.71 5.79 6.70
N THR A 152 14.11 5.45 5.46
CA THR A 152 13.33 4.58 4.55
C THR A 152 14.22 3.54 3.86
N ALA A 153 15.09 2.88 4.62
CA ALA A 153 16.19 2.06 4.10
C ALA A 153 15.79 0.71 3.43
N GLY A 154 14.51 0.35 3.41
CA GLY A 154 14.02 -0.85 2.71
C GLY A 154 14.67 -2.15 3.22
N THR A 155 15.24 -2.95 2.30
CA THR A 155 15.93 -4.21 2.60
C THR A 155 17.45 -4.06 2.75
N PHE A 156 17.96 -2.83 2.88
CA PHE A 156 19.39 -2.56 2.77
C PHE A 156 20.15 -2.61 4.10
N LEU A 157 19.50 -2.35 5.25
CA LEU A 157 20.15 -2.39 6.56
C LEU A 157 20.64 -3.81 6.88
N ASN A 158 21.95 -3.99 6.89
CA ASN A 158 22.63 -5.28 7.08
C ASN A 158 22.06 -6.38 6.17
N GLY A 159 21.70 -6.02 4.93
CA GLY A 159 21.07 -6.89 3.96
C GLY A 159 21.91 -8.10 3.60
N LEU A 160 21.32 -9.30 3.64
CA LEU A 160 21.99 -10.57 3.34
C LEU A 160 21.08 -11.44 2.45
N MET A 161 21.51 -11.68 1.23
CA MET A 161 20.80 -12.54 0.26
C MET A 161 21.25 -13.99 0.38
N HIS A 162 20.31 -14.92 0.17
CA HIS A 162 20.53 -16.36 0.23
C HIS A 162 20.03 -17.04 -1.06
N ILE A 163 20.90 -17.85 -1.68
CA ILE A 163 20.59 -18.72 -2.81
C ILE A 163 21.20 -20.09 -2.49
N GLY A 164 20.38 -21.03 -1.99
CA GLY A 164 20.90 -22.25 -1.40
C GLY A 164 21.89 -21.95 -0.29
N ARG A 165 23.09 -22.52 -0.40
CA ARG A 165 24.19 -22.28 0.57
C ARG A 165 24.99 -21.01 0.31
N VAL A 166 24.76 -20.32 -0.81
CA VAL A 166 25.46 -19.08 -1.14
C VAL A 166 24.84 -17.91 -0.41
N GLN A 167 25.68 -17.11 0.23
CA GLN A 167 25.30 -15.88 0.91
C GLN A 167 26.00 -14.69 0.27
N LEU A 168 25.24 -13.63 -0.03
CA LEU A 168 25.74 -12.41 -0.65
C LEU A 168 25.27 -11.20 0.16
N HIS A 169 26.22 -10.39 0.64
CA HIS A 169 25.90 -9.14 1.28
C HIS A 169 25.33 -8.15 0.26
N GLY A 170 24.13 -7.63 0.52
CA GLY A 170 23.45 -6.68 -0.37
C GLY A 170 22.00 -6.49 -0.01
N GLY A 171 21.42 -5.35 -0.38
CA GLY A 171 19.98 -5.09 -0.22
C GLY A 171 19.14 -5.66 -1.36
N ARG A 172 19.74 -5.78 -2.55
CA ARG A 172 19.21 -6.42 -3.76
C ARG A 172 20.41 -7.01 -4.55
N ILE A 173 20.10 -7.87 -5.52
CA ILE A 173 21.16 -8.45 -6.35
C ILE A 173 21.97 -7.34 -7.05
N SER A 174 23.29 -7.41 -6.94
CA SER A 174 24.24 -6.42 -7.44
C SER A 174 24.15 -5.01 -6.79
N GLU A 175 23.53 -4.90 -5.62
CA GLU A 175 23.46 -3.65 -4.87
C GLU A 175 23.97 -3.86 -3.44
N PRO A 176 24.91 -3.03 -2.94
CA PRO A 176 25.52 -3.22 -1.63
C PRO A 176 24.52 -3.08 -0.49
N ALA A 177 24.81 -3.68 0.65
CA ALA A 177 24.09 -3.43 1.90
C ALA A 177 24.53 -2.10 2.52
N SER A 178 23.67 -1.55 3.39
CA SER A 178 23.98 -0.37 4.21
C SER A 178 24.34 -0.79 5.63
N TYR A 179 25.44 -0.26 6.14
CA TYR A 179 25.99 -0.57 7.46
C TYR A 179 26.13 0.69 8.33
N GLY A 180 26.17 0.51 9.65
CA GLY A 180 26.44 1.57 10.63
C GLY A 180 25.17 2.17 11.25
N LEU A 181 24.10 2.36 10.47
CA LEU A 181 22.85 2.94 10.98
C LEU A 181 22.14 2.04 12.01
N THR A 182 22.07 0.74 11.76
CA THR A 182 21.43 -0.19 12.71
C THR A 182 22.17 -0.25 14.02
N GLU A 183 23.50 -0.33 13.98
CA GLU A 183 24.36 -0.37 15.17
C GLU A 183 24.16 0.89 16.00
N GLN A 184 24.22 2.06 15.38
CA GLN A 184 23.99 3.33 16.06
C GLN A 184 22.59 3.42 16.67
N LEU A 185 21.55 2.97 15.96
CA LEU A 185 20.19 2.98 16.49
C LEU A 185 20.01 2.01 17.67
N LYS A 186 20.68 0.85 17.65
CA LYS A 186 20.75 -0.06 18.81
C LYS A 186 21.40 0.62 20.03
N ASP A 187 22.50 1.31 19.81
CA ASP A 187 23.20 2.05 20.89
C ASP A 187 22.33 3.18 21.46
N LEU A 188 21.43 3.76 20.65
CA LEU A 188 20.41 4.72 21.09
C LEU A 188 19.20 4.08 21.79
N GLY A 189 19.16 2.75 21.91
CA GLY A 189 18.12 2.00 22.63
C GLY A 189 16.97 1.48 21.78
N PHE A 190 17.06 1.58 20.44
CA PHE A 190 16.00 1.04 19.57
C PHE A 190 16.00 -0.50 19.58
N ALA A 191 14.85 -1.09 19.82
CA ALA A 191 14.60 -2.51 19.62
C ALA A 191 14.56 -2.81 18.11
N THR A 192 15.36 -3.77 17.69
CA THR A 192 15.46 -4.20 16.30
C THR A 192 15.52 -5.72 16.22
N ASP A 193 15.09 -6.27 15.10
CA ASP A 193 15.19 -7.69 14.77
C ASP A 193 15.35 -7.84 13.25
N ARG A 194 15.36 -9.06 12.75
CA ARG A 194 15.52 -9.35 11.33
C ARG A 194 14.23 -9.89 10.73
N MET A 195 13.91 -9.42 9.54
CA MET A 195 12.83 -9.97 8.71
C MET A 195 13.37 -10.53 7.41
N LYS A 196 12.60 -11.43 6.81
CA LYS A 196 12.93 -12.06 5.55
C LYS A 196 11.85 -11.79 4.51
N THR A 197 12.26 -11.48 3.30
CA THR A 197 11.41 -11.53 2.11
C THR A 197 12.12 -12.30 0.99
N GLY A 198 11.54 -12.35 -0.20
CA GLY A 198 12.16 -13.04 -1.33
C GLY A 198 11.60 -12.60 -2.66
N THR A 199 12.29 -13.00 -3.71
CA THR A 199 11.91 -12.73 -5.10
C THR A 199 12.12 -13.98 -5.95
N PRO A 200 11.32 -14.23 -7.02
CA PRO A 200 11.51 -15.35 -7.93
C PRO A 200 12.53 -15.03 -9.03
N VAL A 201 12.79 -16.04 -9.85
CA VAL A 201 13.58 -15.92 -11.08
C VAL A 201 13.00 -14.88 -12.05
N ARG A 202 13.87 -14.29 -12.88
CA ARG A 202 13.50 -13.51 -14.08
C ARG A 202 13.83 -14.33 -15.31
N ILE A 203 12.85 -14.47 -16.21
CA ILE A 203 12.90 -15.37 -17.36
C ILE A 203 13.03 -14.56 -18.64
N ASP A 204 13.83 -15.06 -19.59
CA ASP A 204 13.88 -14.56 -20.96
C ASP A 204 12.61 -14.98 -21.72
N GLY A 205 11.75 -14.02 -22.01
CA GLY A 205 10.47 -14.22 -22.68
C GLY A 205 10.59 -14.85 -24.08
N ARG A 206 11.75 -14.73 -24.74
CA ARG A 206 12.00 -15.37 -26.04
C ARG A 206 12.05 -16.90 -25.95
N THR A 207 12.23 -17.44 -24.75
CA THR A 207 12.36 -18.87 -24.47
C THR A 207 11.11 -19.47 -23.80
N ILE A 208 10.06 -18.67 -23.61
CA ILE A 208 8.79 -19.12 -23.04
C ILE A 208 7.86 -19.65 -24.15
N LYS A 209 7.28 -20.82 -23.95
CA LYS A 209 6.28 -21.43 -24.82
C LYS A 209 4.88 -20.94 -24.45
N PHE A 210 4.54 -19.71 -24.88
CA PHE A 210 3.28 -19.05 -24.50
C PHE A 210 2.02 -19.81 -24.95
N GLU A 211 2.09 -20.64 -25.98
CA GLU A 211 1.01 -21.52 -26.43
C GLU A 211 0.61 -22.58 -25.38
N LYS A 212 1.46 -22.80 -24.37
CA LYS A 212 1.20 -23.69 -23.22
C LYS A 212 0.78 -22.95 -21.96
N ALA A 213 0.51 -21.65 -22.06
CA ALA A 213 0.10 -20.79 -20.97
C ALA A 213 -1.28 -20.16 -21.24
N ILE A 214 -2.02 -19.83 -20.19
CA ILE A 214 -3.34 -19.19 -20.31
C ILE A 214 -3.13 -17.68 -20.31
N ARG A 215 -3.52 -17.02 -21.40
CA ARG A 215 -3.44 -15.57 -21.55
C ARG A 215 -4.43 -14.84 -20.64
N GLN A 216 -3.97 -13.78 -19.98
CA GLN A 216 -4.77 -12.91 -19.14
C GLN A 216 -4.56 -11.45 -19.54
N ASP A 217 -5.55 -10.89 -20.27
CA ASP A 217 -5.54 -9.51 -20.70
C ASP A 217 -5.95 -8.55 -19.57
N GLY A 218 -5.60 -7.27 -19.74
CA GLY A 218 -6.08 -6.18 -18.91
C GLY A 218 -7.49 -5.73 -19.29
N GLU A 219 -8.03 -4.82 -18.51
CA GLU A 219 -9.32 -4.16 -18.76
C GLU A 219 -9.10 -2.84 -19.53
N ASN A 220 -10.01 -2.50 -20.41
CA ASN A 220 -9.99 -1.29 -21.24
C ASN A 220 -11.03 -0.27 -20.77
N ASP A 221 -11.38 -0.29 -19.49
CA ASP A 221 -12.31 0.68 -18.91
C ASP A 221 -11.61 1.99 -18.46
N PHE A 222 -12.41 2.92 -17.92
CA PHE A 222 -11.94 4.23 -17.48
C PHE A 222 -11.10 4.19 -16.19
N HIS A 223 -11.08 3.10 -15.46
CA HIS A 223 -10.44 3.02 -14.16
C HIS A 223 -8.92 3.22 -14.24
N LYS A 224 -8.41 4.01 -13.30
CA LYS A 224 -6.99 4.31 -13.08
C LYS A 224 -6.78 4.68 -11.61
N PHE A 225 -5.54 4.95 -11.20
CA PHE A 225 -5.26 5.34 -9.81
C PHE A 225 -5.48 6.83 -9.55
N SER A 226 -4.99 7.70 -10.42
CA SER A 226 -5.09 9.14 -10.20
C SER A 226 -6.52 9.66 -10.45
N TYR A 227 -6.96 10.57 -9.58
CA TYR A 227 -8.20 11.35 -9.79
C TYR A 227 -8.06 12.50 -10.78
N LEU A 228 -6.82 12.83 -11.19
CA LEU A 228 -6.56 13.87 -12.18
C LEU A 228 -6.93 13.37 -13.58
N PRO A 229 -7.80 14.06 -14.32
CA PRO A 229 -8.32 13.58 -15.60
C PRO A 229 -7.26 13.58 -16.72
N ASP A 230 -6.25 14.43 -16.63
CA ASP A 230 -5.16 14.60 -17.60
C ASP A 230 -4.10 13.48 -17.51
N VAL A 231 -3.98 12.79 -16.37
CA VAL A 231 -3.09 11.64 -16.21
C VAL A 231 -3.64 10.46 -17.01
N LYS A 232 -2.90 10.03 -18.03
CA LYS A 232 -3.33 8.99 -18.98
C LYS A 232 -2.37 7.81 -19.00
N ARG A 233 -2.93 6.62 -19.22
CA ARG A 233 -2.16 5.42 -19.56
C ARG A 233 -1.82 5.49 -21.05
N THR A 234 -0.54 5.63 -21.38
CA THR A 234 -0.07 5.81 -22.75
C THR A 234 0.66 4.61 -23.32
N LEU A 235 1.13 3.69 -22.47
CA LEU A 235 1.89 2.52 -22.89
C LEU A 235 0.98 1.43 -23.46
N ARG A 236 1.54 0.64 -24.37
CA ARG A 236 0.85 -0.50 -24.97
C ARG A 236 0.54 -1.54 -23.91
N GLN A 237 -0.69 -2.04 -23.89
CA GLN A 237 -1.08 -3.10 -22.96
C GLN A 237 -0.34 -4.42 -23.26
N ARG A 238 0.13 -5.08 -22.21
CA ARG A 238 0.78 -6.38 -22.23
C ARG A 238 -0.03 -7.37 -21.40
N PRO A 239 -0.33 -8.57 -21.92
CA PRO A 239 -0.96 -9.62 -21.14
C PRO A 239 -0.02 -10.19 -20.09
N CYS A 240 -0.57 -10.63 -18.95
CA CYS A 240 0.04 -11.63 -18.10
C CYS A 240 -0.36 -13.04 -18.59
N TRP A 241 0.36 -14.07 -18.10
CA TRP A 241 0.08 -15.44 -18.48
C TRP A 241 0.03 -16.32 -17.23
N ILE A 242 -0.92 -17.24 -17.19
CA ILE A 242 -1.11 -18.16 -16.08
C ILE A 242 -0.53 -19.51 -16.48
N ILE A 243 0.26 -20.09 -15.58
CA ILE A 243 0.82 -21.43 -15.66
C ILE A 243 0.69 -22.12 -14.31
N TYR A 244 0.94 -23.42 -14.26
CA TYR A 244 0.81 -24.20 -13.05
C TYR A 244 2.03 -25.09 -12.80
N THR A 245 2.35 -25.32 -11.54
CA THR A 245 3.28 -26.39 -11.15
C THR A 245 2.59 -27.76 -11.28
N SER A 246 3.37 -28.83 -11.15
CA SER A 246 2.89 -30.22 -11.15
C SER A 246 3.61 -31.02 -10.07
N PRO A 247 3.21 -32.27 -9.78
CA PRO A 247 3.93 -33.14 -8.85
C PRO A 247 5.42 -33.29 -9.17
N GLU A 248 5.78 -33.41 -10.46
CA GLU A 248 7.18 -33.53 -10.90
C GLU A 248 7.99 -32.25 -10.60
N VAL A 249 7.35 -31.07 -10.66
CA VAL A 249 7.95 -29.80 -10.24
C VAL A 249 8.18 -29.80 -8.73
N HIS A 250 7.17 -30.27 -7.97
CA HIS A 250 7.27 -30.35 -6.51
C HIS A 250 8.36 -31.32 -6.06
N ASP A 251 8.54 -32.45 -6.74
CA ASP A 251 9.59 -33.41 -6.43
C ASP A 251 10.98 -32.81 -6.66
N ALA A 252 11.16 -32.10 -7.78
CA ALA A 252 12.42 -31.40 -8.03
C ALA A 252 12.74 -30.34 -6.96
N LEU A 253 11.72 -29.61 -6.48
CA LEU A 253 11.89 -28.63 -5.39
C LEU A 253 12.23 -29.31 -4.06
N ARG A 254 11.61 -30.47 -3.75
CA ARG A 254 11.87 -31.23 -2.52
C ARG A 254 13.32 -31.73 -2.44
N GLU A 255 13.92 -32.13 -3.57
CA GLU A 255 15.33 -32.53 -3.61
C GLU A 255 16.28 -31.43 -3.06
N GLY A 256 15.95 -30.15 -3.26
CA GLY A 256 16.76 -29.02 -2.80
C GLY A 256 16.50 -28.58 -1.34
N LEU A 257 15.50 -29.12 -0.65
CA LEU A 257 15.14 -28.67 0.71
C LEU A 257 16.29 -28.78 1.74
N PRO A 258 17.17 -29.81 1.71
CA PRO A 258 18.32 -29.88 2.62
C PRO A 258 19.30 -28.71 2.46
N ASP A 259 19.34 -28.09 1.29
CA ASP A 259 20.18 -26.93 0.99
C ASP A 259 19.40 -25.59 1.02
N SER A 260 18.11 -25.63 1.36
CA SER A 260 17.31 -24.43 1.54
C SER A 260 17.67 -23.72 2.85
N PRO A 261 18.06 -22.44 2.82
CA PRO A 261 18.38 -21.68 4.03
C PRO A 261 17.17 -21.54 4.99
N LEU A 262 15.95 -21.71 4.47
CA LEU A 262 14.71 -21.72 5.28
C LEU A 262 14.52 -23.02 6.08
N TYR A 263 15.05 -24.13 5.57
CA TYR A 263 14.83 -25.47 6.17
C TYR A 263 16.09 -26.05 6.82
N ASN A 264 17.28 -25.57 6.48
CA ASN A 264 18.54 -25.98 7.10
C ASN A 264 18.91 -25.17 8.37
N GLY A 265 18.06 -24.23 8.79
CA GLY A 265 18.25 -23.41 10.00
C GLY A 265 19.15 -22.19 9.82
N THR A 266 19.60 -21.88 8.60
CA THR A 266 20.41 -20.67 8.31
C THR A 266 19.58 -19.41 8.50
N ILE A 267 18.38 -19.34 7.92
CA ILE A 267 17.43 -18.24 8.13
C ILE A 267 16.56 -18.57 9.33
N LYS A 268 16.66 -17.74 10.38
CA LYS A 268 15.82 -17.83 11.58
C LYS A 268 14.71 -16.81 11.60
N SER A 269 14.80 -15.78 10.77
CA SER A 269 13.83 -14.70 10.66
C SER A 269 12.53 -15.16 10.01
N ILE A 270 11.42 -14.55 10.41
CA ILE A 270 10.09 -14.89 9.91
C ILE A 270 9.86 -14.22 8.55
N GLY A 271 9.36 -14.99 7.59
CA GLY A 271 8.97 -14.52 6.26
C GLY A 271 7.48 -14.19 6.17
N PRO A 272 7.06 -13.50 5.09
CA PRO A 272 5.67 -13.06 4.92
C PRO A 272 4.72 -14.24 4.71
N ARG A 273 3.70 -14.35 5.56
CA ARG A 273 2.69 -15.42 5.55
C ARG A 273 1.91 -15.51 4.23
N TYR A 274 1.62 -14.36 3.61
CA TYR A 274 0.75 -14.28 2.42
C TYR A 274 1.52 -14.21 1.09
N CYS A 275 2.83 -14.31 1.13
CA CYS A 275 3.68 -14.48 -0.04
C CYS A 275 4.77 -15.52 0.27
N PRO A 276 4.36 -16.76 0.59
CA PRO A 276 5.32 -17.81 0.91
C PRO A 276 6.17 -18.13 -0.33
N SER A 277 7.41 -18.54 -0.08
CA SER A 277 8.25 -19.11 -1.13
C SER A 277 7.63 -20.40 -1.69
N ILE A 278 8.06 -20.81 -2.87
CA ILE A 278 7.53 -22.03 -3.50
C ILE A 278 7.81 -23.25 -2.65
N GLU A 279 9.01 -23.34 -2.03
CA GLU A 279 9.35 -24.42 -1.10
C GLU A 279 8.43 -24.43 0.13
N THR A 280 8.04 -23.28 0.64
CA THR A 280 7.06 -23.20 1.75
C THR A 280 5.67 -23.65 1.29
N LYS A 281 5.25 -23.32 0.05
CA LYS A 281 3.95 -23.75 -0.48
C LYS A 281 3.86 -25.26 -0.60
N ILE A 282 4.87 -25.93 -1.17
CA ILE A 282 4.86 -27.38 -1.34
C ILE A 282 4.96 -28.16 -0.03
N MET A 283 5.47 -27.53 1.03
CA MET A 283 5.51 -28.13 2.36
C MET A 283 4.22 -27.89 3.14
N THR A 284 3.69 -26.66 3.12
CA THR A 284 2.48 -26.29 3.86
C THR A 284 1.20 -26.87 3.23
N PHE A 285 1.17 -26.96 1.89
CA PHE A 285 0.04 -27.46 1.12
C PHE A 285 0.46 -28.70 0.31
N ALA A 286 1.01 -29.68 1.00
CA ALA A 286 1.55 -30.89 0.40
C ALA A 286 0.48 -31.76 -0.31
N ASP A 287 -0.80 -31.57 0.02
CA ASP A 287 -1.96 -32.18 -0.60
C ASP A 287 -2.36 -31.58 -1.94
N LYS A 288 -1.74 -30.45 -2.35
CA LYS A 288 -2.02 -29.78 -3.63
C LYS A 288 -1.09 -30.29 -4.71
N ASP A 289 -1.65 -30.83 -5.78
CA ASP A 289 -0.89 -31.28 -6.95
C ASP A 289 -0.36 -30.13 -7.82
N ALA A 290 -0.95 -28.93 -7.70
CA ALA A 290 -0.58 -27.78 -8.51
C ALA A 290 -0.72 -26.46 -7.75
N HIS A 291 0.21 -25.55 -8.01
CA HIS A 291 0.14 -24.14 -7.61
C HIS A 291 0.10 -23.24 -8.82
N GLN A 292 -0.81 -22.27 -8.80
CA GLN A 292 -0.91 -21.24 -9.84
C GLN A 292 0.27 -20.29 -9.77
N LEU A 293 0.85 -20.00 -10.94
CA LEU A 293 1.92 -19.05 -11.15
C LEU A 293 1.52 -18.05 -12.24
N PHE A 294 2.15 -16.87 -12.23
CA PHE A 294 1.92 -15.87 -13.25
C PHE A 294 3.24 -15.45 -13.89
N LEU A 295 3.27 -15.40 -15.22
CA LEU A 295 4.31 -14.75 -15.99
C LEU A 295 3.89 -13.31 -16.22
N GLU A 296 4.58 -12.40 -15.57
CA GLU A 296 4.28 -10.96 -15.59
C GLU A 296 5.38 -10.23 -16.37
N PRO A 297 5.07 -9.53 -17.49
CA PRO A 297 6.08 -8.78 -18.23
C PRO A 297 6.61 -7.63 -17.36
N GLU A 298 7.93 -7.44 -17.33
CA GLU A 298 8.57 -6.36 -16.55
C GLU A 298 8.61 -5.02 -17.29
N GLY A 299 8.01 -4.92 -18.48
CA GLY A 299 7.89 -3.67 -19.22
C GLY A 299 7.22 -3.84 -20.57
N GLU A 300 7.02 -2.71 -21.24
CA GLU A 300 6.36 -2.65 -22.54
C GLU A 300 7.15 -3.35 -23.64
N THR A 301 8.46 -3.15 -23.68
CA THR A 301 9.34 -3.62 -24.76
C THR A 301 10.34 -4.68 -24.35
N THR A 302 10.59 -4.84 -23.04
CA THR A 302 11.54 -5.82 -22.53
C THR A 302 11.04 -7.25 -22.73
N GLN A 303 11.97 -8.19 -22.87
CA GLN A 303 11.72 -9.63 -22.88
C GLN A 303 11.84 -10.25 -21.47
N GLU A 304 12.03 -9.43 -20.44
CA GLU A 304 12.13 -9.92 -19.07
C GLU A 304 10.75 -10.20 -18.49
N TYR A 305 10.55 -11.42 -17.95
CA TYR A 305 9.33 -11.83 -17.26
C TYR A 305 9.60 -12.21 -15.81
N TYR A 306 8.76 -11.73 -14.93
CA TYR A 306 8.71 -12.08 -13.51
C TYR A 306 7.85 -13.33 -13.31
N LEU A 307 8.36 -14.36 -12.64
CA LEU A 307 7.62 -15.59 -12.34
C LEU A 307 6.93 -15.47 -10.98
N ASN A 308 5.79 -14.77 -10.94
CA ASN A 308 5.06 -14.54 -9.71
C ASN A 308 4.51 -15.86 -9.12
N GLY A 309 4.73 -16.06 -7.83
CA GLY A 309 4.33 -17.26 -7.11
C GLY A 309 5.43 -18.31 -6.98
N PHE A 310 6.59 -18.13 -7.64
CA PHE A 310 7.76 -19.02 -7.61
C PHE A 310 8.96 -18.39 -6.88
N SER A 311 8.72 -17.53 -5.89
CA SER A 311 9.80 -17.00 -5.03
C SER A 311 10.51 -18.17 -4.35
N SER A 312 11.84 -18.20 -4.39
CA SER A 312 12.63 -19.31 -3.88
C SER A 312 13.96 -18.87 -3.32
N SER A 313 14.44 -19.59 -2.31
CA SER A 313 15.81 -19.48 -1.79
C SER A 313 16.64 -20.75 -2.06
N LEU A 314 16.10 -21.70 -2.80
CA LEU A 314 16.77 -22.96 -3.16
C LEU A 314 18.04 -22.73 -4.00
N PRO A 315 18.96 -23.69 -4.06
CA PRO A 315 20.10 -23.64 -4.97
C PRO A 315 19.68 -23.38 -6.41
N LEU A 316 20.52 -22.68 -7.18
CA LEU A 316 20.21 -22.23 -8.53
C LEU A 316 19.87 -23.38 -9.48
N ASP A 317 20.63 -24.47 -9.41
CA ASP A 317 20.40 -25.68 -10.20
C ASP A 317 19.03 -26.31 -9.93
N VAL A 318 18.61 -26.33 -8.66
CA VAL A 318 17.28 -26.79 -8.26
C VAL A 318 16.19 -25.88 -8.78
N GLN A 319 16.37 -24.56 -8.70
CA GLN A 319 15.43 -23.60 -9.26
C GLN A 319 15.23 -23.81 -10.77
N ILE A 320 16.32 -23.99 -11.52
CA ILE A 320 16.30 -24.24 -12.97
C ILE A 320 15.64 -25.59 -13.25
N LYS A 321 16.07 -26.66 -12.57
CA LYS A 321 15.52 -28.02 -12.74
C LYS A 321 14.01 -28.07 -12.53
N ALA A 322 13.53 -27.45 -11.46
CA ALA A 322 12.09 -27.40 -11.14
C ALA A 322 11.32 -26.54 -12.16
N MET A 323 11.83 -25.37 -12.51
CA MET A 323 11.20 -24.47 -13.48
C MET A 323 11.06 -25.13 -14.85
N CYS A 324 12.11 -25.79 -15.35
CA CYS A 324 12.09 -26.45 -16.67
C CYS A 324 11.15 -27.67 -16.75
N ARG A 325 10.62 -28.16 -15.62
CA ARG A 325 9.56 -29.17 -15.60
C ARG A 325 8.15 -28.61 -15.83
N ILE A 326 8.01 -27.28 -15.80
CA ILE A 326 6.76 -26.61 -16.18
C ILE A 326 6.68 -26.59 -17.71
N PRO A 327 5.61 -27.09 -18.35
CA PRO A 327 5.54 -27.27 -19.81
C PRO A 327 5.81 -25.98 -20.60
N ALA A 328 5.34 -24.82 -20.14
CA ALA A 328 5.59 -23.53 -20.76
C ALA A 328 7.05 -23.05 -20.63
N LEU A 329 7.81 -23.61 -19.68
CA LEU A 329 9.15 -23.20 -19.30
C LEU A 329 10.21 -24.28 -19.58
N SER A 330 9.87 -25.32 -20.35
CA SER A 330 10.74 -26.50 -20.56
C SER A 330 12.11 -26.18 -21.20
N GLU A 331 12.23 -25.05 -21.88
CA GLU A 331 13.47 -24.55 -22.51
C GLU A 331 13.85 -23.14 -22.01
N ALA A 332 13.23 -22.71 -20.92
CA ALA A 332 13.36 -21.34 -20.45
C ALA A 332 14.79 -21.03 -19.96
N GLN A 333 15.28 -19.89 -20.35
CA GLN A 333 16.51 -19.28 -19.86
C GLN A 333 16.16 -18.22 -18.80
N ILE A 334 17.02 -18.06 -17.80
CA ILE A 334 16.84 -17.04 -16.77
C ILE A 334 17.86 -15.91 -16.92
N TYR A 335 17.42 -14.68 -16.65
CA TYR A 335 18.31 -13.53 -16.52
C TYR A 335 18.86 -13.40 -15.10
N ARG A 336 18.06 -13.75 -14.09
CA ARG A 336 18.41 -13.63 -12.67
C ARG A 336 17.76 -14.74 -11.83
N PRO A 337 18.47 -15.28 -10.83
CA PRO A 337 17.91 -16.28 -9.92
C PRO A 337 16.89 -15.66 -8.97
N GLY A 338 16.04 -16.50 -8.39
CA GLY A 338 15.31 -16.19 -7.16
C GLY A 338 16.23 -16.21 -5.96
N TYR A 339 15.93 -15.41 -4.93
CA TYR A 339 16.67 -15.38 -3.68
C TYR A 339 15.77 -14.98 -2.50
N ALA A 340 16.17 -15.40 -1.30
CA ALA A 340 15.68 -14.79 -0.08
C ALA A 340 16.60 -13.67 0.35
N ILE A 341 16.05 -12.64 0.99
CA ILE A 341 16.82 -11.56 1.60
C ILE A 341 16.39 -11.36 3.05
N GLU A 342 17.35 -11.33 3.96
CA GLU A 342 17.20 -10.91 5.34
C GLU A 342 17.73 -9.49 5.51
N TYR A 343 17.05 -8.70 6.33
CA TYR A 343 17.39 -7.30 6.59
C TYR A 343 16.89 -6.90 7.97
N ASP A 344 17.47 -5.84 8.54
CA ASP A 344 17.07 -5.33 9.84
C ASP A 344 15.81 -4.47 9.74
N PHE A 345 14.94 -4.60 10.73
CA PHE A 345 13.76 -3.74 10.94
C PHE A 345 13.70 -3.32 12.41
N PHE A 346 12.92 -2.29 12.69
CA PHE A 346 12.71 -1.77 14.05
C PHE A 346 11.27 -2.01 14.47
N ASP A 347 11.07 -2.41 15.74
CA ASP A 347 9.73 -2.62 16.30
C ASP A 347 8.90 -1.32 16.16
N PRO A 348 7.82 -1.31 15.34
CA PRO A 348 7.06 -0.11 15.06
C PRO A 348 6.27 0.41 16.27
N THR A 349 6.15 -0.35 17.35
CA THR A 349 5.57 0.15 18.62
C THR A 349 6.40 1.25 19.26
N GLN A 350 7.65 1.45 18.82
CA GLN A 350 8.52 2.56 19.21
C GLN A 350 8.19 3.88 18.50
N LEU A 351 7.19 3.86 17.59
CA LEU A 351 6.75 5.04 16.85
C LEU A 351 5.47 5.61 17.43
N ARG A 352 5.24 6.89 17.16
CA ARG A 352 3.95 7.58 17.30
C ARG A 352 3.11 7.37 16.05
N HIS A 353 1.84 7.73 16.07
CA HIS A 353 0.97 7.71 14.87
C HIS A 353 1.43 8.67 13.76
N THR A 354 2.29 9.62 14.08
CA THR A 354 3.00 10.48 13.12
C THR A 354 4.16 9.80 12.42
N LEU A 355 4.50 8.57 12.81
CA LEU A 355 5.71 7.81 12.46
C LEU A 355 7.02 8.44 13.00
N GLU A 356 6.94 9.46 13.85
CA GLU A 356 8.07 9.95 14.64
C GLU A 356 8.46 8.93 15.71
N THR A 357 9.76 8.72 15.92
CA THR A 357 10.23 7.83 16.96
C THR A 357 9.98 8.42 18.35
N LYS A 358 9.76 7.54 19.35
CA LYS A 358 9.58 7.95 20.75
C LYS A 358 10.90 8.29 21.44
N LEU A 359 12.02 7.73 20.94
CA LEU A 359 13.35 7.83 21.57
C LEU A 359 14.17 9.03 21.07
N VAL A 360 14.03 9.41 19.80
CA VAL A 360 14.79 10.49 19.18
C VAL A 360 13.83 11.47 18.52
N GLU A 361 13.81 12.70 19.03
CA GLU A 361 12.96 13.76 18.50
C GLU A 361 13.39 14.15 17.07
N GLY A 362 12.41 14.33 16.15
CA GLY A 362 12.64 14.70 14.77
C GLY A 362 13.08 13.55 13.86
N LEU A 363 13.23 12.33 14.40
CA LEU A 363 13.53 11.12 13.61
C LEU A 363 12.25 10.34 13.31
N PHE A 364 12.02 10.06 12.02
CA PHE A 364 10.85 9.32 11.52
C PHE A 364 11.27 8.05 10.81
N PHE A 365 10.50 6.98 10.93
CA PHE A 365 10.70 5.73 10.19
C PHE A 365 9.51 5.46 9.29
N ALA A 366 9.76 5.06 8.03
CA ALA A 366 8.69 4.72 7.10
C ALA A 366 9.06 3.57 6.17
N GLY A 367 8.07 2.75 5.84
CA GLY A 367 8.20 1.63 4.93
C GLY A 367 8.72 0.36 5.60
N GLN A 368 9.58 -0.36 4.91
CA GLN A 368 9.98 -1.71 5.28
C GLN A 368 10.78 -1.79 6.58
N VAL A 369 11.43 -0.71 6.97
CA VAL A 369 12.13 -0.58 8.27
C VAL A 369 11.19 -0.72 9.47
N ASN A 370 9.88 -0.55 9.27
CA ASN A 370 8.81 -0.76 10.26
C ASN A 370 8.22 -2.17 10.21
N GLY A 371 8.87 -3.11 9.52
CA GLY A 371 8.40 -4.50 9.40
C GLY A 371 7.23 -4.71 8.44
N THR A 372 7.00 -3.80 7.49
CA THR A 372 5.98 -3.97 6.44
C THR A 372 6.57 -4.57 5.17
N THR A 373 5.73 -5.20 4.34
CA THR A 373 6.09 -5.63 2.97
C THR A 373 5.04 -5.17 1.99
N GLY A 374 5.47 -4.37 1.01
CA GLY A 374 4.66 -3.87 -0.09
C GLY A 374 4.99 -2.43 -0.42
N TYR A 375 4.92 -2.10 -1.71
CA TYR A 375 5.25 -0.78 -2.24
C TYR A 375 4.26 0.28 -1.74
N GLU A 376 2.98 -0.10 -1.69
CA GLU A 376 1.87 0.75 -1.32
C GLU A 376 1.88 1.08 0.18
N GLU A 377 2.15 0.07 1.01
CA GLU A 377 2.33 0.26 2.46
C GLU A 377 3.52 1.16 2.75
N ALA A 378 4.61 1.00 1.99
CA ALA A 378 5.78 1.85 2.13
C ALA A 378 5.49 3.29 1.70
N ALA A 379 4.82 3.48 0.56
CA ALA A 379 4.46 4.79 0.03
C ALA A 379 3.48 5.54 0.98
N GLY A 380 2.45 4.86 1.49
CA GLY A 380 1.51 5.45 2.45
C GLY A 380 2.18 5.91 3.74
N GLN A 381 3.10 5.09 4.29
CA GLN A 381 3.92 5.49 5.44
C GLN A 381 4.84 6.65 5.10
N GLY A 382 5.50 6.60 3.94
CA GLY A 382 6.38 7.67 3.46
C GLY A 382 5.67 9.01 3.37
N LEU A 383 4.48 9.01 2.76
CA LEU A 383 3.64 10.21 2.65
C LEU A 383 3.35 10.83 4.03
N VAL A 384 2.87 10.02 4.99
CA VAL A 384 2.53 10.50 6.34
C VAL A 384 3.78 10.95 7.10
N ALA A 385 4.91 10.24 6.98
CA ALA A 385 6.17 10.64 7.61
C ALA A 385 6.71 11.95 7.04
N GLY A 386 6.65 12.14 5.71
CA GLY A 386 7.07 13.38 5.04
C GLY A 386 6.21 14.58 5.44
N ILE A 387 4.89 14.40 5.48
CA ILE A 387 3.95 15.42 5.98
C ILE A 387 4.32 15.81 7.42
N ASN A 388 4.48 14.84 8.31
CA ASN A 388 4.75 15.11 9.72
C ASN A 388 6.17 15.63 9.98
N ALA A 389 7.16 15.25 9.17
CA ALA A 389 8.49 15.83 9.23
C ALA A 389 8.46 17.33 8.90
N HIS A 390 7.75 17.72 7.82
CA HIS A 390 7.50 19.14 7.51
C HIS A 390 6.79 19.85 8.66
N ARG A 391 5.64 19.34 9.10
CA ARG A 391 4.81 19.98 10.14
C ARG A 391 5.57 20.14 11.46
N LYS A 392 6.41 19.16 11.82
CA LYS A 392 7.33 19.25 12.99
C LYS A 392 8.29 20.42 12.83
N VAL A 393 8.90 20.57 11.67
CA VAL A 393 9.85 21.68 11.38
C VAL A 393 9.14 23.03 11.37
N ALA A 394 7.94 23.09 10.81
CA ALA A 394 7.11 24.32 10.77
C ALA A 394 6.45 24.66 12.11
N GLY A 395 6.50 23.78 13.13
CA GLY A 395 5.82 23.99 14.41
C GLY A 395 4.30 23.85 14.34
N GLU A 396 3.80 23.09 13.36
CA GLU A 396 2.39 22.88 13.13
C GLU A 396 1.86 21.63 13.85
N SER A 397 0.54 21.52 13.97
CA SER A 397 -0.12 20.36 14.58
C SER A 397 0.14 19.08 13.79
N PRO A 398 0.32 17.92 14.43
CA PRO A 398 0.53 16.64 13.77
C PRO A 398 -0.61 16.26 12.81
N PHE A 399 -0.26 15.60 11.70
CA PHE A 399 -1.22 15.01 10.77
C PHE A 399 -1.35 13.51 11.06
N VAL A 400 -2.54 13.08 11.46
CA VAL A 400 -2.86 11.68 11.77
C VAL A 400 -4.17 11.32 11.07
N LEU A 401 -4.22 10.13 10.49
CA LEU A 401 -5.41 9.55 9.85
C LEU A 401 -6.02 8.49 10.76
N GLY A 402 -7.35 8.56 10.94
CA GLY A 402 -8.13 7.57 11.66
C GLY A 402 -8.30 6.25 10.89
N ARG A 403 -8.66 5.19 11.61
CA ARG A 403 -8.99 3.87 11.02
C ARG A 403 -10.29 3.89 10.21
N ASP A 404 -11.17 4.82 10.48
CA ASP A 404 -12.44 5.08 9.79
C ASP A 404 -12.29 6.05 8.61
N GLU A 405 -11.15 6.75 8.53
CA GLU A 405 -10.84 7.71 7.48
C GLU A 405 -10.05 7.09 6.30
N ALA A 406 -9.09 6.20 6.60
CA ALA A 406 -8.17 5.68 5.58
C ALA A 406 -7.60 4.29 5.90
N TYR A 407 -7.32 3.47 4.87
CA TYR A 407 -6.47 2.29 4.99
C TYR A 407 -5.06 2.63 5.46
N ILE A 408 -4.54 3.81 5.10
CA ILE A 408 -3.26 4.33 5.64
C ILE A 408 -3.37 4.50 7.16
N GLY A 409 -4.51 5.00 7.66
CA GLY A 409 -4.77 5.09 9.10
C GLY A 409 -4.83 3.72 9.78
N VAL A 410 -5.50 2.74 9.17
CA VAL A 410 -5.53 1.35 9.66
C VAL A 410 -4.12 0.76 9.70
N LEU A 411 -3.32 0.96 8.64
CA LEU A 411 -1.93 0.49 8.54
C LEU A 411 -1.08 1.03 9.68
N ILE A 412 -1.06 2.34 9.87
CA ILE A 412 -0.21 2.99 10.87
C ILE A 412 -0.66 2.62 12.29
N ASP A 413 -1.96 2.63 12.55
CA ASP A 413 -2.49 2.25 13.87
C ASP A 413 -2.14 0.78 14.20
N ASP A 414 -2.29 -0.17 13.26
CA ASP A 414 -1.90 -1.56 13.48
C ASP A 414 -0.40 -1.68 13.82
N LEU A 415 0.47 -0.96 13.11
CA LEU A 415 1.90 -0.99 13.35
C LEU A 415 2.26 -0.48 14.74
N VAL A 416 1.79 0.70 15.11
CA VAL A 416 2.23 1.37 16.35
C VAL A 416 1.55 0.84 17.61
N THR A 417 0.38 0.19 17.47
CA THR A 417 -0.37 -0.36 18.62
C THR A 417 -0.19 -1.86 18.80
N LYS A 418 -0.12 -2.62 17.70
CA LYS A 418 -0.02 -4.09 17.74
C LYS A 418 1.40 -4.59 17.56
N GLY A 419 2.26 -3.79 16.91
CA GLY A 419 3.57 -4.26 16.46
C GLY A 419 3.46 -5.27 15.32
N VAL A 420 4.56 -5.96 15.04
CA VAL A 420 4.64 -6.96 13.97
C VAL A 420 5.43 -8.19 14.45
N ASP A 421 4.81 -9.35 14.35
CA ASP A 421 5.47 -10.64 14.60
C ASP A 421 5.97 -11.28 13.29
N GLU A 422 5.39 -10.89 12.17
CA GLU A 422 5.72 -11.29 10.80
C GLU A 422 5.64 -10.07 9.86
N PRO A 423 6.26 -10.08 8.67
CA PRO A 423 6.16 -8.95 7.74
C PRO A 423 4.70 -8.56 7.48
N TYR A 424 4.34 -7.36 7.93
CA TYR A 424 2.97 -6.86 7.85
C TYR A 424 2.55 -6.61 6.41
N ARG A 425 1.33 -7.02 6.09
CA ARG A 425 0.66 -6.75 4.82
C ARG A 425 -0.75 -6.25 5.04
N MET A 426 -1.17 -5.25 4.27
CA MET A 426 -2.53 -4.77 4.31
C MET A 426 -3.48 -5.72 3.58
N PHE A 427 -4.63 -5.98 4.19
CA PHE A 427 -5.77 -6.71 3.64
C PHE A 427 -7.07 -6.01 4.01
N THR A 428 -8.11 -6.21 3.21
CA THR A 428 -9.43 -5.64 3.49
C THR A 428 -10.04 -6.14 4.82
N SER A 429 -9.62 -7.32 5.29
CA SER A 429 -10.05 -7.86 6.59
C SER A 429 -9.48 -7.13 7.81
N ARG A 430 -8.43 -6.31 7.63
CA ARG A 430 -7.87 -5.49 8.72
C ARG A 430 -8.67 -4.22 8.98
N ALA A 431 -9.46 -3.77 8.00
CA ALA A 431 -10.31 -2.60 8.13
C ALA A 431 -11.71 -3.01 8.61
N GLU A 432 -12.11 -2.50 9.76
CA GLU A 432 -13.42 -2.71 10.36
C GLU A 432 -14.51 -2.03 9.50
N TYR A 433 -14.23 -0.82 9.04
CA TYR A 433 -15.17 0.06 8.32
C TYR A 433 -14.93 0.08 6.81
N ARG A 434 -14.60 -1.06 6.18
CA ARG A 434 -14.18 -1.13 4.78
C ARG A 434 -15.18 -0.55 3.77
N ILE A 435 -16.49 -0.49 4.10
CA ILE A 435 -17.49 0.17 3.24
C ILE A 435 -17.33 1.69 3.24
N LEU A 436 -16.75 2.27 4.28
CA LEU A 436 -16.41 3.69 4.35
C LEU A 436 -15.07 4.00 3.66
N LEU A 437 -14.19 2.99 3.50
CA LEU A 437 -12.82 3.13 2.98
C LEU A 437 -12.72 2.67 1.51
N ARG A 438 -13.78 2.83 0.73
CA ARG A 438 -13.77 2.43 -0.68
C ARG A 438 -12.76 3.22 -1.50
N GLN A 439 -12.25 2.59 -2.56
CA GLN A 439 -11.29 3.20 -3.46
C GLN A 439 -11.92 4.30 -4.33
N ASP A 440 -13.23 4.21 -4.61
CA ASP A 440 -13.96 5.13 -5.49
C ASP A 440 -14.18 6.52 -4.86
N ASP A 441 -14.18 6.60 -3.53
CA ASP A 441 -14.47 7.83 -2.79
C ASP A 441 -13.30 8.34 -1.91
N ALA A 442 -12.08 7.87 -2.13
CA ALA A 442 -10.93 8.33 -1.35
C ALA A 442 -10.70 9.84 -1.50
N ASP A 443 -10.99 10.41 -2.68
CA ASP A 443 -10.97 11.85 -2.92
C ASP A 443 -11.98 12.60 -2.04
N MET A 444 -13.20 12.08 -1.88
CA MET A 444 -14.22 12.70 -1.04
C MET A 444 -13.83 12.77 0.43
N ARG A 445 -13.09 11.75 0.91
CA ARG A 445 -12.65 11.65 2.32
C ARG A 445 -11.37 12.44 2.59
N LEU A 446 -10.39 12.38 1.68
CA LEU A 446 -9.02 12.76 1.97
C LEU A 446 -8.54 14.01 1.21
N THR A 447 -9.09 14.34 0.05
CA THR A 447 -8.68 15.55 -0.68
C THR A 447 -8.93 16.84 0.12
N PRO A 448 -10.05 16.99 0.87
CA PRO A 448 -10.22 18.14 1.77
C PRO A 448 -9.11 18.23 2.82
N ARG A 449 -8.72 17.09 3.42
CA ARG A 449 -7.62 17.02 4.40
C ARG A 449 -6.27 17.38 3.77
N GLY A 450 -6.00 16.84 2.56
CA GLY A 450 -4.79 17.16 1.80
C GLY A 450 -4.70 18.62 1.41
N TYR A 451 -5.83 19.24 1.03
CA TYR A 451 -5.92 20.67 0.69
C TYR A 451 -5.74 21.58 1.90
N GLU A 452 -6.36 21.23 3.03
CA GLU A 452 -6.23 21.97 4.29
C GLU A 452 -4.79 22.08 4.77
N ILE A 453 -4.01 21.01 4.65
CA ILE A 453 -2.58 21.02 5.01
C ILE A 453 -1.67 21.59 3.90
N GLY A 454 -2.21 21.96 2.73
CA GLY A 454 -1.47 22.54 1.61
C GLY A 454 -0.79 21.54 0.67
N LEU A 455 -1.02 20.23 0.80
CA LEU A 455 -0.40 19.20 -0.04
C LEU A 455 -1.20 18.92 -1.33
N ALA A 456 -2.51 18.77 -1.23
CA ALA A 456 -3.36 18.65 -2.42
C ALA A 456 -3.54 20.02 -3.08
N SER A 457 -3.38 20.07 -4.42
CA SER A 457 -3.54 21.31 -5.18
C SER A 457 -4.99 21.82 -5.16
N LYS A 458 -5.14 23.14 -5.40
CA LYS A 458 -6.45 23.78 -5.57
C LYS A 458 -7.25 23.10 -6.69
N GLU A 459 -6.61 22.77 -7.81
CA GLU A 459 -7.22 22.07 -8.93
C GLU A 459 -7.82 20.71 -8.49
N ARG A 460 -7.04 19.91 -7.75
CA ARG A 460 -7.50 18.62 -7.21
C ARG A 460 -8.72 18.79 -6.29
N TYR A 461 -8.71 19.83 -5.46
CA TYR A 461 -9.83 20.14 -4.58
C TYR A 461 -11.09 20.58 -5.35
N GLU A 462 -10.93 21.44 -6.38
CA GLU A 462 -12.03 21.88 -7.24
C GLU A 462 -12.62 20.71 -8.05
N LEU A 463 -11.78 19.80 -8.57
CA LEU A 463 -12.23 18.58 -9.25
C LEU A 463 -13.06 17.68 -8.30
N MET A 464 -12.66 17.55 -7.05
CA MET A 464 -13.42 16.79 -6.05
C MET A 464 -14.77 17.47 -5.76
N LEU A 465 -14.81 18.80 -5.63
CA LEU A 465 -16.06 19.54 -5.43
C LEU A 465 -17.01 19.38 -6.61
N SER A 466 -16.52 19.51 -7.83
CA SER A 466 -17.29 19.31 -9.07
C SER A 466 -17.86 17.89 -9.16
N LYS A 467 -17.05 16.86 -8.87
CA LYS A 467 -17.52 15.46 -8.80
C LYS A 467 -18.65 15.31 -7.79
N ARG A 468 -18.50 15.90 -6.60
CA ARG A 468 -19.51 15.83 -5.53
C ARG A 468 -20.83 16.45 -5.97
N GLU A 469 -20.79 17.65 -6.54
CA GLU A 469 -21.98 18.37 -7.00
C GLU A 469 -22.72 17.60 -8.07
N GLN A 470 -22.02 17.12 -9.11
CA GLN A 470 -22.63 16.38 -10.21
C GLN A 470 -23.20 15.03 -9.76
N ARG A 471 -22.47 14.30 -8.91
CA ARG A 471 -22.94 13.05 -8.29
C ARG A 471 -24.22 13.28 -7.47
N ASP A 472 -24.22 14.27 -6.60
CA ASP A 472 -25.33 14.56 -5.70
C ASP A 472 -26.55 15.05 -6.48
N SER A 473 -26.35 15.81 -7.58
CA SER A 473 -27.39 16.18 -8.55
C SER A 473 -28.05 14.95 -9.19
N LEU A 474 -27.26 13.96 -9.61
CA LEU A 474 -27.78 12.71 -10.18
C LEU A 474 -28.56 11.89 -9.16
N ILE A 475 -28.09 11.80 -7.92
CA ILE A 475 -28.80 11.13 -6.81
C ILE A 475 -30.14 11.85 -6.53
N ALA A 476 -30.13 13.19 -6.47
CA ALA A 476 -31.35 13.98 -6.25
C ALA A 476 -32.36 13.79 -7.40
N PHE A 477 -31.88 13.72 -8.64
CA PHE A 477 -32.72 13.38 -9.79
C PHE A 477 -33.35 11.99 -9.63
N ALA A 478 -32.55 10.96 -9.30
CA ALA A 478 -33.05 9.59 -9.11
C ALA A 478 -34.11 9.49 -8.00
N ASN A 479 -33.98 10.27 -6.93
CA ASN A 479 -34.94 10.33 -5.83
C ASN A 479 -36.27 11.02 -6.20
N LYS A 480 -36.23 12.00 -7.11
CA LYS A 480 -37.41 12.78 -7.51
C LYS A 480 -38.13 12.18 -8.71
N PHE A 481 -37.42 11.68 -9.70
CA PHE A 481 -37.96 11.22 -10.96
C PHE A 481 -38.79 9.93 -10.81
N THR A 482 -40.01 9.94 -11.36
CA THR A 482 -40.90 8.77 -11.31
C THR A 482 -40.93 8.10 -12.70
N VAL A 483 -40.61 6.82 -12.75
CA VAL A 483 -40.61 5.98 -13.94
C VAL A 483 -41.97 5.30 -14.09
N LYS A 484 -42.64 5.53 -15.22
CA LYS A 484 -43.91 4.87 -15.52
C LYS A 484 -43.65 3.43 -15.96
N ALA A 485 -44.51 2.51 -15.51
CA ALA A 485 -44.42 1.09 -15.88
C ALA A 485 -44.44 0.89 -17.40
N SER A 486 -45.29 1.65 -18.13
CA SER A 486 -45.39 1.60 -19.59
C SER A 486 -44.09 2.00 -20.32
N LEU A 487 -43.20 2.77 -19.69
CA LEU A 487 -41.96 3.18 -20.33
C LEU A 487 -40.90 2.07 -20.33
N ILE A 488 -40.89 1.20 -19.32
CA ILE A 488 -39.75 0.32 -19.08
C ILE A 488 -40.09 -1.18 -19.04
N ASN A 489 -41.37 -1.55 -18.86
CA ASN A 489 -41.72 -2.96 -18.65
C ASN A 489 -41.35 -3.85 -19.84
N GLY A 490 -41.59 -3.43 -21.07
CA GLY A 490 -41.20 -4.22 -22.25
C GLY A 490 -39.69 -4.50 -22.30
N TRP A 491 -38.86 -3.55 -21.85
CA TRP A 491 -37.44 -3.76 -21.77
C TRP A 491 -37.05 -4.65 -20.55
N LEU A 492 -37.68 -4.48 -19.39
CA LEU A 492 -37.45 -5.36 -18.24
C LEU A 492 -37.79 -6.82 -18.59
N GLU A 493 -38.92 -7.07 -19.24
CA GLU A 493 -39.33 -8.40 -19.69
C GLU A 493 -38.33 -8.98 -20.71
N SER A 494 -37.81 -8.17 -21.62
CA SER A 494 -36.78 -8.61 -22.59
C SER A 494 -35.47 -9.00 -21.94
N LYS A 495 -35.24 -8.60 -20.67
CA LYS A 495 -34.08 -8.94 -19.82
C LYS A 495 -34.44 -10.01 -18.78
N GLU A 496 -35.59 -10.65 -18.89
CA GLU A 496 -36.08 -11.64 -17.93
C GLU A 496 -36.19 -11.09 -16.48
N LEU A 497 -36.42 -9.76 -16.36
CA LEU A 497 -36.59 -9.09 -15.09
C LEU A 497 -38.07 -8.82 -14.80
N SER A 498 -38.42 -8.85 -13.50
CA SER A 498 -39.79 -8.62 -13.05
C SER A 498 -40.28 -7.22 -13.47
N PRO A 499 -41.42 -7.11 -14.21
CA PRO A 499 -42.01 -5.83 -14.60
C PRO A 499 -42.52 -5.05 -13.39
N LEU A 500 -42.72 -3.76 -13.57
CA LEU A 500 -43.30 -2.87 -12.57
C LEU A 500 -44.83 -3.04 -12.55
N LYS A 501 -45.40 -3.19 -11.36
CA LYS A 501 -46.87 -3.21 -11.16
C LYS A 501 -47.48 -1.80 -11.19
N GLN A 502 -46.66 -0.80 -10.82
CA GLN A 502 -47.05 0.62 -10.76
C GLN A 502 -45.83 1.49 -11.07
N SER A 503 -46.03 2.80 -11.23
CA SER A 503 -44.94 3.75 -11.36
C SER A 503 -44.12 3.78 -10.04
N VAL A 504 -42.78 3.80 -10.18
CA VAL A 504 -41.85 3.82 -9.03
C VAL A 504 -40.86 4.96 -9.19
N LYS A 505 -40.15 5.31 -8.11
CA LYS A 505 -39.01 6.23 -8.20
C LYS A 505 -37.85 5.55 -8.96
N LEU A 506 -37.10 6.34 -9.72
CA LEU A 506 -35.91 5.84 -10.43
C LEU A 506 -34.94 5.17 -9.48
N ARG A 507 -34.75 5.72 -8.28
CA ARG A 507 -33.97 5.11 -7.21
C ARG A 507 -34.37 3.64 -6.94
N ASP A 508 -35.67 3.33 -6.88
CA ASP A 508 -36.15 1.97 -6.58
C ASP A 508 -35.76 0.96 -7.69
N LEU A 509 -35.61 1.43 -8.93
CA LEU A 509 -35.06 0.62 -10.01
C LEU A 509 -33.55 0.43 -9.88
N ILE A 510 -32.81 1.49 -9.55
CA ILE A 510 -31.35 1.43 -9.34
C ILE A 510 -31.00 0.48 -8.19
N LEU A 511 -31.82 0.38 -7.17
CA LEU A 511 -31.63 -0.56 -6.05
C LEU A 511 -31.69 -2.04 -6.46
N ARG A 512 -32.25 -2.37 -7.65
CA ARG A 512 -32.23 -3.74 -8.15
C ARG A 512 -30.80 -4.14 -8.54
N PRO A 513 -30.24 -5.25 -8.01
CA PRO A 513 -28.83 -5.62 -8.25
C PRO A 513 -28.46 -5.79 -9.73
N GLN A 514 -29.43 -6.21 -10.56
CA GLN A 514 -29.22 -6.48 -11.99
C GLN A 514 -29.24 -5.22 -12.87
N LEU A 515 -29.65 -4.07 -12.32
CA LEU A 515 -29.77 -2.82 -13.06
C LEU A 515 -28.66 -1.86 -12.70
N SER A 516 -28.09 -1.18 -13.70
CA SER A 516 -27.18 -0.06 -13.50
C SER A 516 -27.82 1.25 -14.01
N ILE A 517 -27.30 2.38 -13.54
CA ILE A 517 -27.74 3.70 -14.02
C ILE A 517 -27.54 3.81 -15.53
N MET A 518 -26.42 3.35 -16.07
CA MET A 518 -26.14 3.39 -17.51
C MET A 518 -27.09 2.52 -18.34
N MET A 519 -27.45 1.33 -17.83
CA MET A 519 -28.48 0.49 -18.49
C MET A 519 -29.84 1.17 -18.54
N LEU A 520 -30.23 1.82 -17.45
CA LEU A 520 -31.49 2.54 -17.33
C LEU A 520 -31.52 3.80 -18.21
N ALA A 521 -30.38 4.48 -18.37
CA ALA A 521 -30.26 5.66 -19.23
C ALA A 521 -30.61 5.35 -20.68
N GLY A 522 -30.20 4.19 -21.20
CA GLY A 522 -30.56 3.75 -22.55
C GLY A 522 -32.08 3.56 -22.77
N GLN A 523 -32.90 3.51 -21.71
CA GLN A 523 -34.35 3.32 -21.78
C GLN A 523 -35.13 4.56 -21.31
N ILE A 524 -34.49 5.47 -20.57
CA ILE A 524 -35.11 6.64 -19.93
C ILE A 524 -34.46 7.92 -20.49
N PRO A 525 -35.04 8.57 -21.52
CA PRO A 525 -34.43 9.74 -22.17
C PRO A 525 -34.10 10.89 -21.21
N GLN A 526 -34.91 11.09 -20.17
CA GLN A 526 -34.66 12.14 -19.17
C GLN A 526 -33.42 11.84 -18.32
N LEU A 527 -33.17 10.57 -18.00
CA LEU A 527 -31.94 10.14 -17.31
C LEU A 527 -30.74 10.29 -18.23
N GLN A 528 -30.86 9.87 -19.50
CA GLN A 528 -29.79 10.04 -20.49
C GLN A 528 -29.40 11.52 -20.62
N LYS A 529 -30.39 12.41 -20.80
CA LYS A 529 -30.14 13.86 -20.86
C LYS A 529 -29.43 14.40 -19.61
N HIS A 530 -29.77 13.88 -18.42
CA HIS A 530 -29.10 14.29 -17.18
C HIS A 530 -27.64 13.83 -17.16
N ILE A 531 -27.36 12.59 -17.59
CA ILE A 531 -26.01 12.02 -17.69
C ILE A 531 -25.18 12.74 -18.76
N ASP A 532 -25.78 13.11 -19.91
CA ASP A 532 -25.08 13.88 -20.96
C ASP A 532 -24.63 15.26 -20.49
N GLY A 533 -25.29 15.82 -19.48
CA GLY A 533 -24.90 17.06 -18.82
C GLY A 533 -23.73 16.92 -17.85
N ILE A 534 -23.29 15.70 -17.53
CA ILE A 534 -22.11 15.43 -16.67
C ILE A 534 -20.84 15.61 -17.51
N GLU A 535 -19.79 16.14 -16.88
CA GLU A 535 -18.45 16.30 -17.47
C GLU A 535 -17.98 15.02 -18.18
N GLU A 536 -17.68 15.11 -19.47
CA GLU A 536 -17.44 13.94 -20.33
C GLU A 536 -16.28 13.06 -19.85
N LEU A 537 -15.14 13.66 -19.49
CA LEU A 537 -13.94 12.93 -19.06
C LEU A 537 -14.12 12.13 -17.76
N ARG A 538 -15.08 12.53 -16.93
CA ARG A 538 -15.31 11.93 -15.60
C ARG A 538 -16.72 11.33 -15.46
N ARG A 539 -17.49 11.32 -16.55
CA ARG A 539 -18.89 10.87 -16.55
C ARG A 539 -19.08 9.50 -15.95
N GLU A 540 -18.29 8.53 -16.40
CA GLU A 540 -18.41 7.15 -15.93
C GLU A 540 -18.08 7.04 -14.45
N GLU A 541 -17.03 7.71 -13.97
CA GLU A 541 -16.64 7.77 -12.56
C GLU A 541 -17.75 8.38 -11.69
N ILE A 542 -18.35 9.47 -12.15
CA ILE A 542 -19.40 10.20 -11.42
C ILE A 542 -20.68 9.36 -11.33
N VAL A 543 -21.06 8.72 -12.43
CA VAL A 543 -22.24 7.84 -12.50
C VAL A 543 -22.05 6.60 -11.63
N GLU A 544 -20.86 5.97 -11.67
CA GLU A 544 -20.53 4.84 -10.80
C GLU A 544 -20.60 5.23 -9.32
N ALA A 545 -20.03 6.38 -8.94
CA ALA A 545 -20.09 6.88 -7.58
C ALA A 545 -21.53 7.13 -7.09
N ALA A 546 -22.40 7.67 -7.94
CA ALA A 546 -23.83 7.87 -7.63
C ALA A 546 -24.55 6.52 -7.44
N GLU A 547 -24.30 5.55 -8.32
CA GLU A 547 -24.90 4.21 -8.26
C GLU A 547 -24.50 3.49 -6.96
N ILE A 548 -23.21 3.53 -6.60
CA ILE A 548 -22.70 2.93 -5.37
C ILE A 548 -23.40 3.54 -4.15
N LEU A 549 -23.48 4.87 -4.07
CA LEU A 549 -24.11 5.54 -2.93
C LEU A 549 -25.61 5.19 -2.83
N ILE A 550 -26.35 5.12 -3.94
CA ILE A 550 -27.76 4.72 -3.93
C ILE A 550 -27.91 3.28 -3.43
N LYS A 551 -27.12 2.34 -3.99
CA LYS A 551 -27.24 0.91 -3.67
C LYS A 551 -26.81 0.54 -2.27
N TYR A 552 -25.84 1.25 -1.71
CA TYR A 552 -25.22 0.90 -0.43
C TYR A 552 -25.51 1.89 0.69
N GLU A 553 -26.40 2.88 0.51
CA GLU A 553 -26.76 3.93 1.48
C GLU A 553 -27.00 3.36 2.88
N GLY A 554 -27.90 2.39 3.03
CA GLY A 554 -28.23 1.83 4.34
C GLY A 554 -27.08 1.11 5.04
N TYR A 555 -26.14 0.52 4.27
CA TYR A 555 -24.91 -0.06 4.83
C TYR A 555 -23.94 1.02 5.27
N ILE A 556 -23.76 2.05 4.46
CA ILE A 556 -22.88 3.19 4.74
C ILE A 556 -23.34 3.93 6.00
N GLU A 557 -24.64 4.22 6.13
CA GLU A 557 -25.21 4.90 7.32
C GLU A 557 -25.01 4.07 8.58
N ARG A 558 -25.24 2.76 8.52
CA ARG A 558 -25.03 1.88 9.67
C ARG A 558 -23.57 1.88 10.14
N GLU A 559 -22.62 1.76 9.19
CA GLU A 559 -21.19 1.76 9.52
C GLU A 559 -20.74 3.12 10.08
N LYS A 560 -21.26 4.25 9.58
CA LYS A 560 -20.99 5.58 10.13
C LYS A 560 -21.42 5.66 11.59
N LEU A 561 -22.63 5.20 11.93
CA LEU A 561 -23.11 5.19 13.31
C LEU A 561 -22.25 4.32 14.25
N ILE A 562 -21.66 3.23 13.73
CA ILE A 562 -20.73 2.38 14.49
C ILE A 562 -19.40 3.11 14.68
N ALA A 563 -18.86 3.72 13.63
CA ALA A 563 -17.61 4.48 13.68
C ALA A 563 -17.70 5.64 14.68
N GLU A 564 -18.77 6.44 14.65
CA GLU A 564 -19.02 7.54 15.59
C GLU A 564 -19.05 7.10 17.08
N LYS A 565 -19.53 5.88 17.34
CA LYS A 565 -19.51 5.35 18.73
C LYS A 565 -18.08 5.05 19.20
N ILE A 566 -17.22 4.57 18.31
CA ILE A 566 -15.82 4.25 18.63
C ILE A 566 -14.98 5.51 18.69
N GLU A 567 -15.26 6.52 17.86
CA GLU A 567 -14.62 7.83 17.91
C GLU A 567 -14.71 8.48 19.31
N ARG A 568 -15.80 8.22 20.04
CA ARG A 568 -15.92 8.69 21.43
C ARG A 568 -14.79 8.15 22.32
N LEU A 569 -14.33 6.93 22.11
CA LEU A 569 -13.19 6.34 22.83
C LEU A 569 -11.84 6.88 22.30
N GLU A 570 -11.75 7.27 21.03
CA GLU A 570 -10.59 7.97 20.47
C GLU A 570 -10.41 9.37 21.10
N ASN A 571 -11.49 10.00 21.50
CA ASN A 571 -11.44 11.28 22.17
C ASN A 571 -11.07 11.19 23.66
N VAL A 572 -11.01 9.98 24.25
CA VAL A 572 -10.59 9.79 25.65
C VAL A 572 -9.07 9.63 25.73
N LYS A 573 -8.40 10.74 26.01
CA LYS A 573 -6.93 10.76 26.16
C LYS A 573 -6.49 9.94 27.37
N LEU A 574 -5.49 9.07 27.16
CA LEU A 574 -4.98 8.12 28.13
C LEU A 574 -3.52 8.41 28.52
N ARG A 575 -2.67 8.77 27.55
CA ARG A 575 -1.24 9.00 27.73
C ARG A 575 -0.96 10.01 28.86
N GLY A 576 -0.05 9.64 29.76
CA GLY A 576 0.40 10.49 30.89
C GLY A 576 -0.61 10.65 32.02
N LYS A 577 -1.80 10.04 31.95
CA LYS A 577 -2.85 10.15 32.98
C LYS A 577 -2.86 8.98 33.96
N ILE A 578 -2.33 7.82 33.56
CA ILE A 578 -2.37 6.59 34.36
C ILE A 578 -0.97 5.98 34.40
N LYS A 579 -0.51 5.65 35.60
CA LYS A 579 0.70 4.85 35.82
C LYS A 579 0.31 3.36 35.82
N TYR A 580 0.32 2.74 34.64
CA TYR A 580 -0.24 1.40 34.42
C TYR A 580 0.30 0.34 35.37
N MET A 581 1.61 0.39 35.71
CA MET A 581 2.22 -0.60 36.62
C MET A 581 1.66 -0.54 38.05
N GLU A 582 1.09 0.61 38.48
CA GLU A 582 0.50 0.79 39.81
C GLU A 582 -0.96 0.31 39.86
N VAL A 583 -1.62 0.06 38.73
CA VAL A 583 -3.05 -0.33 38.65
C VAL A 583 -3.21 -1.83 38.85
N GLN A 584 -3.44 -2.28 40.08
CA GLN A 584 -3.59 -3.70 40.40
C GLN A 584 -4.87 -4.34 39.81
N ALA A 585 -5.87 -3.54 39.47
CA ALA A 585 -7.16 -4.01 38.98
C ALA A 585 -7.13 -4.47 37.51
N ILE A 586 -6.11 -4.10 36.72
CA ILE A 586 -5.91 -4.61 35.36
C ILE A 586 -4.92 -5.77 35.35
N SER A 587 -4.99 -6.63 34.31
CA SER A 587 -4.13 -7.81 34.18
C SER A 587 -2.64 -7.45 34.13
N THR A 588 -1.77 -8.36 34.56
CA THR A 588 -0.31 -8.14 34.49
C THR A 588 0.15 -7.94 33.06
N GLU A 589 -0.42 -8.70 32.12
CA GLU A 589 -0.15 -8.54 30.69
C GLU A 589 -0.57 -7.15 30.20
N ALA A 590 -1.76 -6.68 30.57
CA ALA A 590 -2.22 -5.32 30.24
C ALA A 590 -1.29 -4.25 30.78
N ARG A 591 -0.86 -4.34 32.05
CA ARG A 591 0.09 -3.39 32.63
C ARG A 591 1.38 -3.28 31.84
N GLN A 592 1.99 -4.40 31.51
CA GLN A 592 3.24 -4.45 30.75
C GLN A 592 3.09 -3.88 29.34
N LYS A 593 2.02 -4.30 28.62
CA LYS A 593 1.79 -3.85 27.24
C LYS A 593 1.40 -2.37 27.16
N LEU A 594 0.54 -1.90 28.05
CA LEU A 594 0.18 -0.48 28.12
C LEU A 594 1.39 0.41 28.46
N THR A 595 2.29 -0.07 29.35
CA THR A 595 3.53 0.65 29.67
C THR A 595 4.50 0.69 28.50
N LYS A 596 4.64 -0.44 27.75
CA LYS A 596 5.54 -0.54 26.59
C LYS A 596 5.05 0.33 25.43
N ILE A 597 3.77 0.24 25.10
CA ILE A 597 3.17 0.87 23.91
C ILE A 597 2.81 2.34 24.17
N ASP A 598 2.40 2.67 25.39
CA ASP A 598 1.96 4.01 25.83
C ASP A 598 0.93 4.62 24.87
N PRO A 599 -0.28 4.01 24.75
CA PRO A 599 -1.29 4.45 23.82
C PRO A 599 -1.82 5.86 24.17
N GLU A 600 -2.14 6.64 23.16
CA GLU A 600 -2.63 8.02 23.34
C GLU A 600 -4.06 8.07 23.83
N THR A 601 -4.87 7.08 23.42
CA THR A 601 -6.32 7.06 23.68
C THR A 601 -6.78 5.70 24.22
N VAL A 602 -7.97 5.67 24.81
CA VAL A 602 -8.61 4.43 25.28
C VAL A 602 -8.95 3.51 24.12
N ALA A 603 -9.34 4.04 22.96
CA ALA A 603 -9.59 3.23 21.77
C ALA A 603 -8.31 2.54 21.26
N GLN A 604 -7.17 3.24 21.26
CA GLN A 604 -5.88 2.62 20.93
C GLN A 604 -5.53 1.50 21.93
N ALA A 605 -5.72 1.74 23.23
CA ALA A 605 -5.50 0.72 24.24
C ALA A 605 -6.36 -0.52 24.01
N SER A 606 -7.62 -0.38 23.59
CA SER A 606 -8.53 -1.49 23.35
C SER A 606 -8.13 -2.38 22.16
N ARG A 607 -7.31 -1.87 21.23
CA ARG A 607 -6.82 -2.61 20.06
C ARG A 607 -5.52 -3.37 20.30
N ILE A 608 -4.86 -3.14 21.44
CA ILE A 608 -3.63 -3.86 21.81
C ILE A 608 -3.98 -5.31 22.14
N PRO A 609 -3.37 -6.31 21.47
CA PRO A 609 -3.62 -7.72 21.76
C PRO A 609 -3.30 -8.05 23.22
N GLY A 610 -4.24 -8.70 23.93
CA GLY A 610 -4.10 -9.03 25.35
C GLY A 610 -4.64 -7.97 26.31
N ILE A 611 -5.18 -6.86 25.82
CA ILE A 611 -6.01 -5.94 26.62
C ILE A 611 -7.47 -6.39 26.52
N SER A 612 -8.08 -6.72 27.66
CA SER A 612 -9.45 -7.18 27.72
C SER A 612 -10.45 -6.01 27.81
N PRO A 613 -11.74 -6.21 27.44
CA PRO A 613 -12.80 -5.24 27.70
C PRO A 613 -12.91 -4.85 29.17
N SER A 614 -12.60 -5.76 30.10
CA SER A 614 -12.57 -5.48 31.54
C SER A 614 -11.46 -4.50 31.91
N ASP A 615 -10.24 -4.66 31.33
CA ASP A 615 -9.14 -3.74 31.54
C ASP A 615 -9.51 -2.34 31.04
N ILE A 616 -10.17 -2.24 29.87
CA ILE A 616 -10.64 -0.96 29.30
C ILE A 616 -11.67 -0.28 30.21
N ASN A 617 -12.63 -1.03 30.75
CA ASN A 617 -13.61 -0.48 31.68
C ASN A 617 -12.95 0.10 32.95
N ILE A 618 -11.91 -0.58 33.47
CA ILE A 618 -11.13 -0.07 34.62
C ILE A 618 -10.41 1.22 34.25
N LEU A 619 -9.79 1.30 33.06
CA LEU A 619 -9.14 2.52 32.59
C LEU A 619 -10.14 3.68 32.45
N LEU A 620 -11.34 3.44 31.94
CA LEU A 620 -12.41 4.44 31.86
C LEU A 620 -12.84 4.95 33.24
N LEU A 621 -13.02 4.03 34.20
CA LEU A 621 -13.36 4.40 35.59
C LEU A 621 -12.26 5.27 36.23
N LEU A 622 -10.98 4.94 36.02
CA LEU A 622 -9.86 5.73 36.52
C LEU A 622 -9.79 7.13 35.89
N LEU A 623 -10.32 7.29 34.68
CA LEU A 623 -10.42 8.57 33.98
C LEU A 623 -11.72 9.35 34.33
N GLY A 624 -12.58 8.82 35.23
CA GLY A 624 -13.83 9.43 35.61
C GLY A 624 -14.92 9.37 34.53
N ARG A 625 -14.92 8.30 33.72
CA ARG A 625 -15.85 8.10 32.60
C ARG A 625 -16.68 6.84 32.77
#